data_bfcf1986fca88b815a81c661c17d13b4
#
_entry.id   bfcf1986fca88b815a81c661c17d13b4
#
_cell.length_a   1.000
_cell.length_b   1.000
_cell.length_c   1.000
_cell.angle_alpha   90.00
_cell.angle_beta   90.00
_cell.angle_gamma   90.00
#
_symmetry.space_group_name_H-M   'P 1'
#
loop_
_entity.id
_entity.type
_entity.pdbx_description
1 polymer ?
#
loop_
_entity_poly.entity_id
_entity_poly.type
_entity_poly.pdbx_seq_one_letter_code
_entity_poly.pdbx_strand_id
1 'polypeptide(L)'
;MQIKILLSLSFFILISHTLSENISLSSKILTAEESFKIFVKEDKNNLIISMKINERSYIYSDHLSLKDSNQDVLYDIIGNKIFITDEFYGESPIYKNSLELRIPDSYKYIGKVLYLSYQGCLENIICYPG
;
A
#
# COMPACT_ATOMS: atom_id res chain seq x y z
N MET A 1 13.05 -25.09 77.42
CA MET A 1 12.50 -25.55 76.11
C MET A 1 12.48 -24.33 75.19
N GLN A 2 13.50 -24.23 74.32
CA GLN A 2 13.60 -23.06 73.40
C GLN A 2 13.24 -23.57 72.01
N ILE A 3 12.19 -22.97 71.47
CA ILE A 3 11.75 -23.26 70.08
C ILE A 3 12.45 -22.21 69.20
N LYS A 4 13.37 -22.65 68.35
CA LYS A 4 13.95 -21.83 67.30
C LYS A 4 13.04 -21.87 66.08
N ILE A 5 12.32 -20.82 65.79
CA ILE A 5 11.59 -20.64 64.55
C ILE A 5 12.55 -20.04 63.52
N LEU A 6 12.98 -20.85 62.56
CA LEU A 6 13.71 -20.37 61.38
C LEU A 6 12.67 -19.87 60.37
N LEU A 7 12.49 -18.57 60.28
CA LEU A 7 11.76 -17.95 59.17
C LEU A 7 12.69 -17.91 57.95
N SER A 8 12.50 -18.87 57.06
CA SER A 8 13.11 -18.81 55.72
C SER A 8 12.26 -17.89 54.87
N LEU A 9 12.75 -16.64 54.70
CA LEU A 9 12.14 -15.67 53.79
C LEU A 9 12.67 -15.99 52.38
N SER A 10 11.96 -16.89 51.68
CA SER A 10 12.25 -17.12 50.26
C SER A 10 11.63 -15.97 49.45
N PHE A 11 12.49 -15.01 49.13
CA PHE A 11 12.12 -13.89 48.25
C PHE A 11 12.24 -14.38 46.81
N PHE A 12 11.12 -14.89 46.28
CA PHE A 12 10.98 -15.22 44.88
C PHE A 12 10.82 -13.93 44.08
N ILE A 13 11.90 -13.39 43.54
CA ILE A 13 11.86 -12.30 42.55
C ILE A 13 11.43 -12.91 41.23
N LEU A 14 10.13 -12.83 40.92
CA LEU A 14 9.61 -13.04 39.58
C LEU A 14 10.05 -11.85 38.72
N ILE A 15 11.18 -11.97 38.05
CA ILE A 15 11.54 -11.06 36.96
C ILE A 15 10.67 -11.42 35.76
N SER A 16 9.53 -10.77 35.67
CA SER A 16 8.73 -10.76 34.44
C SER A 16 9.50 -9.94 33.40
N HIS A 17 10.26 -10.61 32.56
CA HIS A 17 10.75 -10.00 31.35
C HIS A 17 9.56 -9.85 30.40
N THR A 18 8.88 -8.74 30.47
CA THR A 18 8.00 -8.30 29.38
C THR A 18 8.93 -7.87 28.25
N LEU A 19 9.21 -8.79 27.31
CA LEU A 19 9.70 -8.41 26.00
C LEU A 19 8.55 -7.57 25.36
N SER A 20 8.67 -6.27 25.52
CA SER A 20 7.89 -5.34 24.71
C SER A 20 8.53 -5.37 23.33
N GLU A 21 8.05 -6.25 22.46
CA GLU A 21 8.31 -6.13 21.04
C GLU A 21 7.58 -4.90 20.54
N ASN A 22 8.22 -3.75 20.69
CA ASN A 22 7.87 -2.55 19.95
C ASN A 22 8.32 -2.76 18.49
N ILE A 23 7.63 -3.64 17.77
CA ILE A 23 7.69 -3.65 16.32
C ILE A 23 7.01 -2.35 15.91
N SER A 24 7.82 -1.33 15.67
CA SER A 24 7.36 -0.10 15.07
C SER A 24 6.63 -0.47 13.79
N LEU A 25 5.32 -0.17 13.70
CA LEU A 25 4.52 -0.37 12.48
C LEU A 25 5.19 0.28 11.24
N SER A 26 6.08 1.25 11.46
CA SER A 26 6.84 1.95 10.44
C SER A 26 7.92 1.10 9.75
N SER A 27 8.33 -0.01 10.35
CA SER A 27 9.37 -0.90 9.78
C SER A 27 8.80 -2.12 9.06
N LYS A 28 7.49 -2.38 9.17
CA LYS A 28 6.86 -3.50 8.46
C LYS A 28 6.91 -3.26 6.95
N ILE A 29 7.46 -4.22 6.21
CA ILE A 29 7.35 -4.26 4.75
C ILE A 29 5.93 -4.72 4.40
N LEU A 30 5.19 -3.87 3.69
CA LEU A 30 3.85 -4.20 3.21
C LEU A 30 3.95 -5.03 1.93
N THR A 31 2.97 -5.89 1.69
CA THR A 31 2.79 -6.52 0.37
C THR A 31 2.23 -5.51 -0.64
N ALA A 32 2.25 -5.84 -1.92
CA ALA A 32 1.64 -4.99 -2.95
C ALA A 32 0.13 -4.81 -2.71
N GLU A 33 -0.57 -5.87 -2.29
CA GLU A 33 -2.01 -5.85 -2.00
C GLU A 33 -2.34 -5.04 -0.73
N GLU A 34 -1.42 -4.97 0.23
CA GLU A 34 -1.56 -4.09 1.40
C GLU A 34 -1.30 -2.63 1.05
N SER A 35 -0.41 -2.39 0.08
CA SER A 35 -0.01 -1.06 -0.37
C SER A 35 -1.02 -0.44 -1.33
N PHE A 36 -1.63 -1.24 -2.20
CA PHE A 36 -2.51 -0.77 -3.27
C PHE A 36 -3.79 -1.61 -3.33
N LYS A 37 -4.92 -0.99 -3.03
CA LYS A 37 -6.25 -1.64 -3.13
C LYS A 37 -6.97 -1.10 -4.33
N ILE A 38 -7.36 -1.97 -5.25
CA ILE A 38 -8.01 -1.62 -6.51
C ILE A 38 -9.47 -2.02 -6.45
N PHE A 39 -10.34 -1.08 -6.80
CA PHE A 39 -11.79 -1.28 -6.88
C PHE A 39 -12.27 -0.87 -8.27
N VAL A 40 -13.16 -1.65 -8.82
CA VAL A 40 -13.75 -1.38 -10.14
C VAL A 40 -15.26 -1.25 -9.99
N LYS A 41 -15.82 -0.21 -10.55
CA LYS A 41 -17.26 0.00 -10.60
C LYS A 41 -17.66 0.61 -11.93
N GLU A 42 -18.92 0.42 -12.31
CA GLU A 42 -19.56 1.14 -13.40
C GLU A 42 -20.42 2.26 -12.84
N ASP A 43 -20.31 3.44 -13.41
CA ASP A 43 -21.14 4.60 -13.09
C ASP A 43 -21.63 5.26 -14.38
N LYS A 44 -22.93 5.12 -14.64
CA LYS A 44 -23.55 5.52 -15.90
C LYS A 44 -22.87 4.81 -17.08
N ASN A 45 -22.21 5.57 -17.95
CA ASN A 45 -21.49 5.04 -19.10
C ASN A 45 -19.96 5.02 -18.89
N ASN A 46 -19.50 5.18 -17.65
CA ASN A 46 -18.06 5.18 -17.34
C ASN A 46 -17.71 3.91 -16.58
N LEU A 47 -16.56 3.33 -16.92
CA LEU A 47 -15.87 2.38 -16.05
C LEU A 47 -14.91 3.16 -15.16
N ILE A 48 -14.99 2.93 -13.86
CA ILE A 48 -14.19 3.64 -12.87
C ILE A 48 -13.30 2.64 -12.15
N ILE A 49 -12.00 2.86 -12.23
CA ILE A 49 -11.00 2.11 -11.48
C ILE A 49 -10.46 3.03 -10.39
N SER A 50 -10.78 2.72 -9.15
CA SER A 50 -10.31 3.47 -7.98
C SER A 50 -9.17 2.72 -7.33
N MET A 51 -8.07 3.40 -7.05
CA MET A 51 -6.91 2.86 -6.34
C MET A 51 -6.74 3.59 -5.01
N LYS A 52 -6.84 2.83 -3.92
CA LYS A 52 -6.44 3.30 -2.58
C LYS A 52 -4.98 2.96 -2.35
N ILE A 53 -4.20 3.96 -2.04
CA ILE A 53 -2.75 3.87 -1.83
C ILE A 53 -2.49 4.01 -0.32
N ASN A 54 -1.76 3.06 0.26
CA ASN A 54 -1.36 3.15 1.66
C ASN A 54 -0.55 4.44 1.90
N GLU A 55 -0.67 5.04 3.07
CA GLU A 55 -0.01 6.31 3.42
C GLU A 55 1.51 6.30 3.23
N ARG A 56 2.14 5.11 3.36
CA ARG A 56 3.58 4.91 3.16
C ARG A 56 3.96 4.53 1.73
N SER A 57 3.01 4.52 0.81
CA SER A 57 3.19 4.08 -0.56
C SER A 57 2.84 5.18 -1.56
N TYR A 58 3.30 5.01 -2.78
CA TYR A 58 2.98 5.89 -3.90
C TYR A 58 3.05 5.15 -5.23
N ILE A 59 2.44 5.74 -6.26
CA ILE A 59 2.46 5.24 -7.63
C ILE A 59 3.08 6.32 -8.52
N TYR A 60 4.03 5.93 -9.37
CA TYR A 60 4.61 6.84 -10.36
C TYR A 60 3.61 7.14 -11.47
N SER A 61 3.36 8.43 -11.68
CA SER A 61 2.43 8.91 -12.71
C SER A 61 2.81 8.44 -14.11
N ASP A 62 4.10 8.45 -14.42
CA ASP A 62 4.61 8.16 -15.75
C ASP A 62 4.70 6.66 -16.06
N HIS A 63 4.45 5.81 -15.04
CA HIS A 63 4.45 4.37 -15.14
C HIS A 63 3.06 3.76 -14.97
N LEU A 64 2.01 4.52 -15.23
CA LEU A 64 0.63 4.09 -15.17
C LEU A 64 0.07 3.93 -16.58
N SER A 65 -0.46 2.76 -16.90
CA SER A 65 -1.08 2.52 -18.20
C SER A 65 -2.25 1.54 -18.10
N LEU A 66 -3.21 1.68 -19.00
CA LEU A 66 -4.35 0.78 -19.13
C LEU A 66 -4.46 0.32 -20.59
N LYS A 67 -4.57 -0.98 -20.80
CA LYS A 67 -4.63 -1.57 -22.14
C LYS A 67 -5.79 -2.56 -22.29
N ASP A 68 -6.37 -2.59 -23.49
CA ASP A 68 -7.23 -3.65 -24.01
C ASP A 68 -6.37 -4.45 -24.99
N SER A 69 -5.95 -5.66 -24.58
CA SER A 69 -4.94 -6.42 -25.30
C SER A 69 -3.65 -5.60 -25.50
N ASN A 70 -3.34 -5.18 -26.73
CA ASN A 70 -2.17 -4.36 -27.04
C ASN A 70 -2.49 -2.90 -27.35
N GLN A 71 -3.76 -2.49 -27.21
CA GLN A 71 -4.20 -1.13 -27.50
C GLN A 71 -4.35 -0.32 -26.22
N ASP A 72 -3.88 0.91 -26.24
CA ASP A 72 -4.05 1.83 -25.12
C ASP A 72 -5.53 2.21 -24.98
N VAL A 73 -6.01 2.17 -23.75
CA VAL A 73 -7.35 2.62 -23.37
C VAL A 73 -7.24 4.04 -22.89
N LEU A 74 -8.03 4.95 -23.46
CA LEU A 74 -8.11 6.33 -23.02
C LEU A 74 -8.86 6.43 -21.70
N TYR A 75 -8.32 7.21 -20.78
CA TYR A 75 -8.91 7.48 -19.48
C TYR A 75 -8.55 8.88 -18.99
N ASP A 76 -9.41 9.43 -18.14
CA ASP A 76 -9.11 10.61 -17.35
C ASP A 76 -8.62 10.18 -15.98
N ILE A 77 -7.62 10.89 -15.42
CA ILE A 77 -7.11 10.65 -14.06
C ILE A 77 -7.64 11.73 -13.14
N ILE A 78 -8.21 11.28 -12.02
CA ILE A 78 -8.58 12.13 -10.90
C ILE A 78 -7.69 11.73 -9.72
N GLY A 79 -6.81 12.62 -9.31
CA GLY A 79 -5.86 12.39 -8.24
C GLY A 79 -4.95 13.59 -8.03
N ASN A 80 -4.34 13.66 -6.85
CA ASN A 80 -3.38 14.70 -6.54
C ASN A 80 -1.98 14.27 -6.95
N LYS A 81 -1.50 14.83 -8.04
CA LYS A 81 -0.13 14.61 -8.53
C LYS A 81 0.83 15.55 -7.78
N ILE A 82 1.82 14.97 -7.14
CA ILE A 82 2.90 15.69 -6.47
C ILE A 82 4.25 15.22 -7.01
N PHE A 83 5.31 16.01 -6.80
CA PHE A 83 6.66 15.63 -7.17
C PHE A 83 7.44 15.20 -5.94
N ILE A 84 8.16 14.11 -6.05
CA ILE A 84 9.13 13.65 -5.05
C ILE A 84 10.48 13.42 -5.71
N THR A 85 11.52 13.41 -4.91
CA THR A 85 12.83 12.89 -5.31
C THR A 85 13.12 11.63 -4.52
N ASP A 86 13.31 10.51 -5.19
CA ASP A 86 13.66 9.24 -4.56
C ASP A 86 14.93 8.63 -5.16
N GLU A 87 15.41 7.57 -4.53
CA GLU A 87 16.62 6.87 -4.95
C GLU A 87 16.43 5.96 -6.17
N PHE A 88 15.18 5.66 -6.56
CA PHE A 88 14.86 4.74 -7.65
C PHE A 88 14.82 5.43 -9.01
N TYR A 89 14.13 6.58 -9.09
CA TYR A 89 13.90 7.30 -10.35
C TYR A 89 14.25 8.80 -10.29
N GLY A 90 14.79 9.29 -9.16
CA GLY A 90 15.08 10.71 -8.97
C GLY A 90 13.82 11.55 -8.81
N GLU A 91 13.80 12.78 -9.34
CA GLU A 91 12.63 13.65 -9.30
C GLU A 91 11.53 13.12 -10.22
N SER A 92 10.39 12.78 -9.66
CA SER A 92 9.31 12.10 -10.37
C SER A 92 7.94 12.54 -9.91
N PRO A 93 6.95 12.66 -10.83
CA PRO A 93 5.56 12.87 -10.46
C PRO A 93 4.94 11.58 -9.95
N ILE A 94 4.25 11.67 -8.82
CA ILE A 94 3.61 10.53 -8.15
C ILE A 94 2.18 10.85 -7.73
N TYR A 95 1.42 9.78 -7.44
CA TYR A 95 0.14 9.83 -6.73
C TYR A 95 0.28 9.22 -5.35
N LYS A 96 -0.24 9.90 -4.32
CA LYS A 96 -0.39 9.41 -2.95
C LYS A 96 -1.86 9.35 -2.55
N ASN A 97 -2.18 8.55 -1.54
CA ASN A 97 -3.49 8.35 -0.92
C ASN A 97 -4.51 7.67 -1.82
N SER A 98 -4.85 8.26 -2.94
CA SER A 98 -5.79 7.68 -3.89
C SER A 98 -5.65 8.28 -5.29
N LEU A 99 -6.06 7.50 -6.28
CA LEU A 99 -6.32 7.97 -7.63
C LEU A 99 -7.52 7.23 -8.21
N GLU A 100 -8.15 7.83 -9.19
CA GLU A 100 -9.26 7.25 -9.93
C GLU A 100 -9.00 7.39 -11.43
N LEU A 101 -9.15 6.30 -12.17
CA LEU A 101 -9.16 6.29 -13.62
C LEU A 101 -10.60 6.23 -14.07
N ARG A 102 -11.02 7.17 -14.90
CA ARG A 102 -12.36 7.21 -15.50
C ARG A 102 -12.26 6.91 -16.98
N ILE A 103 -12.83 5.79 -17.39
CA ILE A 103 -12.83 5.30 -18.75
C ILE A 103 -14.22 5.56 -19.31
N PRO A 104 -14.37 6.42 -20.33
CA PRO A 104 -15.68 6.68 -20.96
C PRO A 104 -16.12 5.49 -21.80
N ASP A 105 -17.41 5.46 -22.10
CA ASP A 105 -18.02 4.46 -22.97
C ASP A 105 -17.79 3.02 -22.48
N SER A 106 -18.12 2.74 -21.21
CA SER A 106 -17.90 1.44 -20.56
C SER A 106 -18.43 0.25 -21.37
N TYR A 107 -19.49 0.45 -22.16
CA TYR A 107 -20.09 -0.59 -23.01
C TYR A 107 -19.11 -1.17 -24.03
N LYS A 108 -18.07 -0.42 -24.44
CA LYS A 108 -17.04 -0.89 -25.39
C LYS A 108 -16.18 -2.00 -24.81
N TYR A 109 -16.17 -2.13 -23.47
CA TYR A 109 -15.30 -3.05 -22.74
C TYR A 109 -16.06 -4.22 -22.10
N ILE A 110 -17.35 -4.36 -22.38
CA ILE A 110 -18.16 -5.50 -21.90
C ILE A 110 -17.55 -6.80 -22.44
N GLY A 111 -17.27 -7.74 -21.53
CA GLY A 111 -16.65 -9.03 -21.86
C GLY A 111 -15.17 -8.99 -22.24
N LYS A 112 -14.53 -7.83 -22.15
CA LYS A 112 -13.10 -7.66 -22.39
C LYS A 112 -12.29 -7.72 -21.11
N VAL A 113 -11.00 -8.09 -21.25
CA VAL A 113 -10.02 -8.04 -20.17
C VAL A 113 -9.16 -6.81 -20.37
N LEU A 114 -9.17 -5.91 -19.38
CA LEU A 114 -8.31 -4.75 -19.35
C LEU A 114 -7.09 -5.02 -18.46
N TYR A 115 -5.93 -4.59 -18.92
CA TYR A 115 -4.66 -4.72 -18.20
C TYR A 115 -4.24 -3.37 -17.65
N LEU A 116 -4.30 -3.25 -16.33
CA LEU A 116 -3.78 -2.10 -15.60
C LEU A 116 -2.35 -2.40 -15.17
N SER A 117 -1.40 -1.60 -15.65
CA SER A 117 0.02 -1.69 -15.25
C SER A 117 0.41 -0.41 -14.52
N TYR A 118 1.13 -0.55 -13.43
CA TYR A 118 1.64 0.59 -12.67
C TYR A 118 2.91 0.20 -11.90
N GLN A 119 3.77 1.19 -11.66
CA GLN A 119 4.91 1.03 -10.76
C GLN A 119 4.58 1.69 -9.43
N GLY A 120 4.48 0.88 -8.40
CA GLY A 120 4.24 1.32 -7.03
C GLY A 120 5.44 1.05 -6.13
N CYS A 121 5.65 1.92 -5.15
CA CYS A 121 6.74 1.78 -4.19
C CYS A 121 6.25 2.00 -2.76
N LEU A 122 6.90 1.33 -1.81
CA LEU A 122 6.85 1.62 -0.38
C LEU A 122 8.00 2.58 -0.08
N GLU A 123 7.67 3.74 0.45
CA GLU A 123 8.60 4.87 0.64
C GLU A 123 9.88 4.45 1.35
N ASN A 124 11.02 4.71 0.72
CA ASN A 124 12.38 4.42 1.19
C ASN A 124 12.67 2.94 1.51
N ILE A 125 11.87 2.01 1.01
CA ILE A 125 12.03 0.59 1.30
C ILE A 125 12.15 -0.25 0.04
N ILE A 126 11.12 -0.30 -0.80
CA ILE A 126 11.06 -1.18 -1.97
C ILE A 126 10.10 -0.64 -3.04
N CYS A 127 10.43 -0.88 -4.32
CA CYS A 127 9.48 -0.79 -5.41
C CYS A 127 8.99 -2.18 -5.78
N TYR A 128 7.68 -2.34 -5.91
CA TYR A 128 7.07 -3.61 -6.27
C TYR A 128 7.26 -3.87 -7.76
N PRO A 129 7.40 -5.15 -8.19
CA PRO A 129 7.39 -5.50 -9.61
C PRO A 129 6.09 -5.02 -10.26
N GLY A 130 6.21 -4.40 -11.46
CA GLY A 130 5.07 -3.95 -12.24
C GLY A 130 4.34 -5.07 -12.98
#